data_53c5b8987021fbfffb1cf310e1d2e9a8
#
_entry.id   53c5b8987021fbfffb1cf310e1d2e9a8
#
_cell.length_a   1.000
_cell.length_b   1.000
_cell.length_c   1.000
_cell.angle_alpha   90.00
_cell.angle_beta   90.00
_cell.angle_gamma   90.00
#
_symmetry.space_group_name_H-M   'P 1'
#
loop_
_entity.id
_entity.type
_entity.pdbx_description
1 polymer ?
#
loop_
_entity_poly.entity_id
_entity_poly.type
_entity_poly.pdbx_seq_one_letter_code
_entity_poly.pdbx_strand_id
1 'polypeptide(L)'
;MAIAELVEQINNRVSRHLGASRRALFEEIERSTLKSLPAEPYVFAEWKQCRVGLDYHVEIDKHYYSVPHQLLREKVWARITARTIEVFHSGKRVAAHVRSSSNRKHTTVREHMPSSHQRYADWTPERLRRQAGAIGRHTAALVEIILR
;
A
#
# COMPACT_ATOMS: atom_id res chain seq x y z
N MET A 1 10.42 22.42 -21.77
CA MET A 1 9.96 23.41 -22.79
C MET A 1 9.84 22.76 -24.17
N ALA A 2 10.86 22.14 -24.72
CA ALA A 2 10.82 21.57 -26.08
C ALA A 2 9.64 20.60 -26.38
N ILE A 3 9.25 19.75 -25.45
CA ILE A 3 8.15 18.79 -25.66
C ILE A 3 6.80 19.52 -25.81
N ALA A 4 6.53 20.49 -24.96
CA ALA A 4 5.29 21.27 -25.02
C ALA A 4 5.16 22.05 -26.33
N GLU A 5 6.25 22.65 -26.78
CA GLU A 5 6.30 23.38 -28.06
C GLU A 5 6.06 22.46 -29.26
N LEU A 6 6.68 21.27 -29.25
CA LEU A 6 6.47 20.27 -30.30
C LEU A 6 5.02 19.77 -30.35
N VAL A 7 4.42 19.52 -29.19
CA VAL A 7 3.02 19.12 -29.06
C VAL A 7 2.09 20.19 -29.61
N GLU A 8 2.34 21.48 -29.30
CA GLU A 8 1.58 22.60 -29.85
C GLU A 8 1.71 22.67 -31.37
N GLN A 9 2.92 22.53 -31.91
CA GLN A 9 3.16 22.55 -33.37
C GLN A 9 2.42 21.38 -34.07
N ILE A 10 2.47 20.15 -33.49
CA ILE A 10 1.78 18.99 -34.06
C ILE A 10 0.27 19.19 -34.05
N ASN A 11 -0.28 19.72 -32.96
CA ASN A 11 -1.72 19.92 -32.81
C ASN A 11 -2.27 21.02 -33.70
N ASN A 12 -1.48 22.07 -34.00
CA ASN A 12 -1.88 23.18 -34.83
C ASN A 12 -1.58 22.96 -36.32
N ARG A 13 -0.76 21.94 -36.67
CA ARG A 13 -0.43 21.63 -38.07
C ARG A 13 -1.65 21.12 -38.81
N VAL A 14 -1.97 21.76 -39.96
CA VAL A 14 -3.05 21.32 -40.84
C VAL A 14 -2.69 20.00 -41.51
N SER A 15 -3.56 18.99 -41.35
CA SER A 15 -3.44 17.69 -42.01
C SER A 15 -3.84 17.82 -43.48
N ARG A 16 -3.00 17.32 -44.39
CA ARG A 16 -3.30 17.30 -45.82
C ARG A 16 -4.53 16.45 -46.19
N HIS A 17 -4.79 15.39 -45.40
CA HIS A 17 -5.91 14.50 -45.65
C HIS A 17 -7.24 14.99 -45.08
N LEU A 18 -7.19 15.73 -43.97
CA LEU A 18 -8.39 16.19 -43.25
C LEU A 18 -8.74 17.65 -43.56
N GLY A 19 -7.83 18.42 -44.17
CA GLY A 19 -8.02 19.84 -44.44
C GLY A 19 -8.06 20.75 -43.23
N ALA A 20 -7.91 20.19 -42.03
CA ALA A 20 -7.99 20.89 -40.75
C ALA A 20 -6.88 20.44 -39.77
N SER A 21 -6.62 21.23 -38.75
CA SER A 21 -5.70 20.86 -37.67
C SER A 21 -6.40 19.95 -36.63
N ARG A 22 -5.61 19.16 -35.91
CA ARG A 22 -6.14 18.36 -34.79
C ARG A 22 -6.85 19.23 -33.75
N ARG A 23 -6.32 20.40 -33.46
CA ARG A 23 -6.92 21.37 -32.55
C ARG A 23 -8.28 21.85 -33.06
N ALA A 24 -8.38 22.23 -34.33
CA ALA A 24 -9.64 22.68 -34.91
C ALA A 24 -10.72 21.57 -34.83
N LEU A 25 -10.37 20.35 -35.22
CA LEU A 25 -11.31 19.21 -35.14
C LEU A 25 -11.71 18.90 -33.72
N PHE A 26 -10.79 18.97 -32.77
CA PHE A 26 -11.09 18.81 -31.36
C PHE A 26 -12.10 19.85 -30.84
N GLU A 27 -11.86 21.09 -31.11
CA GLU A 27 -12.72 22.20 -30.66
C GLU A 27 -14.13 22.14 -31.28
N GLU A 28 -14.21 21.75 -32.56
CA GLU A 28 -15.45 21.71 -33.33
C GLU A 28 -16.28 20.47 -33.00
N ILE A 29 -15.66 19.27 -32.89
CA ILE A 29 -16.39 17.99 -32.83
C ILE A 29 -16.36 17.39 -31.42
N GLU A 30 -15.17 17.32 -30.81
CA GLU A 30 -14.99 16.48 -29.63
C GLU A 30 -15.27 17.23 -28.31
N ARG A 31 -14.87 18.48 -28.21
CA ARG A 31 -14.93 19.25 -26.98
C ARG A 31 -16.33 19.30 -26.36
N SER A 32 -17.36 19.42 -27.17
CA SER A 32 -18.76 19.49 -26.70
C SER A 32 -19.29 18.16 -26.17
N THR A 33 -18.70 17.03 -26.59
CA THR A 33 -19.11 15.67 -26.18
C THR A 33 -18.32 15.14 -24.98
N LEU A 34 -17.20 15.78 -24.64
CA LEU A 34 -16.38 15.38 -23.51
C LEU A 34 -17.06 15.71 -22.17
N LYS A 35 -16.97 14.76 -21.26
CA LYS A 35 -17.36 14.99 -19.86
C LYS A 35 -16.29 15.83 -19.16
N SER A 36 -16.69 16.56 -18.10
CA SER A 36 -15.73 17.25 -17.24
C SER A 36 -14.69 16.26 -16.68
N LEU A 37 -13.46 16.73 -16.56
CA LEU A 37 -12.39 15.92 -15.94
C LEU A 37 -12.76 15.60 -14.48
N PRO A 38 -12.36 14.41 -13.98
CA PRO A 38 -12.50 14.10 -12.57
C PRO A 38 -11.81 15.16 -11.68
N ALA A 39 -12.42 15.48 -10.55
CA ALA A 39 -11.86 16.45 -9.59
C ALA A 39 -10.47 16.03 -9.07
N GLU A 40 -10.24 14.71 -8.95
CA GLU A 40 -8.96 14.15 -8.51
C GLU A 40 -8.16 13.62 -9.71
N PRO A 41 -6.85 13.92 -9.77
CA PRO A 41 -5.98 13.37 -10.81
C PRO A 41 -5.91 11.85 -10.74
N TYR A 42 -5.79 11.22 -11.91
CA TYR A 42 -5.56 9.78 -11.98
C TYR A 42 -4.23 9.41 -11.30
N VAL A 43 -4.29 8.48 -10.37
CA VAL A 43 -3.10 7.90 -9.73
C VAL A 43 -2.82 6.54 -10.36
N PHE A 44 -1.70 6.45 -11.07
CA PHE A 44 -1.26 5.18 -11.64
C PHE A 44 -1.07 4.14 -10.54
N ALA A 45 -1.61 2.95 -10.77
CA ALA A 45 -1.49 1.83 -9.85
C ALA A 45 -1.40 0.51 -10.60
N GLU A 46 -0.55 -0.38 -10.12
CA GLU A 46 -0.48 -1.76 -10.55
C GLU A 46 -1.38 -2.62 -9.66
N TRP A 47 -2.01 -3.63 -10.26
CA TRP A 47 -2.81 -4.60 -9.53
C TRP A 47 -2.16 -5.96 -9.58
N LYS A 48 -1.95 -6.56 -8.40
CA LYS A 48 -1.36 -7.88 -8.27
C LYS A 48 -2.23 -8.76 -7.39
N GLN A 49 -2.53 -9.97 -7.87
CA GLN A 49 -3.17 -10.98 -7.02
C GLN A 49 -2.11 -11.63 -6.14
N CYS A 50 -2.35 -11.67 -4.84
CA CYS A 50 -1.48 -12.26 -3.83
C CYS A 50 -2.24 -13.30 -3.01
N ARG A 51 -1.52 -14.22 -2.38
CA ARG A 51 -2.07 -15.13 -1.38
C ARG A 51 -1.54 -14.75 -0.01
N VAL A 52 -2.40 -14.70 0.98
CA VAL A 52 -2.02 -14.40 2.36
C VAL A 52 -1.26 -15.58 2.96
N GLY A 53 -0.08 -15.31 3.50
CA GLY A 53 0.77 -16.27 4.20
C GLY A 53 0.18 -16.72 5.53
N LEU A 54 0.80 -17.75 6.15
CA LEU A 54 0.40 -18.23 7.48
C LEU A 54 0.72 -17.23 8.60
N ASP A 55 1.56 -16.29 8.31
CA ASP A 55 1.97 -15.16 9.14
C ASP A 55 1.12 -13.91 8.93
N TYR A 56 -0.05 -14.04 8.25
CA TYR A 56 -0.98 -12.94 7.90
C TYR A 56 -0.33 -11.80 7.11
N HIS A 57 0.68 -12.10 6.29
CA HIS A 57 1.29 -11.13 5.38
C HIS A 57 1.10 -11.51 3.91
N VAL A 58 1.18 -10.50 3.06
CA VAL A 58 1.30 -10.63 1.62
C VAL A 58 2.66 -10.09 1.17
N GLU A 59 3.32 -10.81 0.25
CA GLU A 59 4.58 -10.38 -0.31
C GLU A 59 4.35 -9.51 -1.55
N ILE A 60 4.87 -8.28 -1.49
CA ILE A 60 4.85 -7.32 -2.59
C ILE A 60 6.25 -6.70 -2.67
N ASP A 61 6.89 -6.80 -3.85
CA ASP A 61 8.22 -6.26 -4.09
C ASP A 61 9.26 -6.68 -3.04
N LYS A 62 9.22 -7.97 -2.63
CA LYS A 62 10.09 -8.55 -1.60
C LYS A 62 9.94 -7.93 -0.20
N HIS A 63 8.85 -7.23 0.06
CA HIS A 63 8.48 -6.74 1.37
C HIS A 63 7.15 -7.37 1.81
N TYR A 64 6.97 -7.59 3.11
CA TYR A 64 5.81 -8.28 3.67
C TYR A 64 4.89 -7.28 4.37
N TYR A 65 3.64 -7.20 3.91
CA TYR A 65 2.62 -6.30 4.45
C TYR A 65 1.52 -7.09 5.13
N SER A 66 1.20 -6.75 6.38
CA SER A 66 0.19 -7.48 7.13
C SER A 66 -1.23 -7.17 6.62
N VAL A 67 -2.07 -8.18 6.70
CA VAL A 67 -3.52 -8.09 6.48
C VAL A 67 -4.24 -8.74 7.66
N PRO A 68 -5.53 -8.49 7.88
CA PRO A 68 -6.28 -9.13 8.97
C PRO A 68 -6.08 -10.66 8.97
N HIS A 69 -5.73 -11.23 10.12
CA HIS A 69 -5.40 -12.67 10.26
C HIS A 69 -6.53 -13.61 9.86
N GLN A 70 -7.79 -13.12 9.82
CA GLN A 70 -8.94 -13.88 9.34
C GLN A 70 -8.83 -14.28 7.86
N LEU A 71 -7.96 -13.58 7.11
CA LEU A 71 -7.74 -13.81 5.67
C LEU A 71 -6.60 -14.79 5.37
N LEU A 72 -6.14 -15.56 6.36
CA LEU A 72 -5.10 -16.56 6.17
C LEU A 72 -5.43 -17.50 5.00
N ARG A 73 -4.45 -17.69 4.09
CA ARG A 73 -4.54 -18.51 2.88
C ARG A 73 -5.52 -18.00 1.82
N GLU A 74 -6.26 -16.92 2.07
CA GLU A 74 -7.16 -16.32 1.10
C GLU A 74 -6.39 -15.61 -0.03
N LYS A 75 -7.04 -15.48 -1.20
CA LYS A 75 -6.54 -14.68 -2.31
C LYS A 75 -7.04 -13.25 -2.14
N VAL A 76 -6.13 -12.31 -2.26
CA VAL A 76 -6.40 -10.89 -2.14
C VAL A 76 -5.81 -10.14 -3.33
N TRP A 77 -6.33 -8.95 -3.61
CA TRP A 77 -5.79 -8.06 -4.62
C TRP A 77 -5.03 -6.92 -3.97
N ALA A 78 -3.82 -6.69 -4.39
CA ALA A 78 -3.02 -5.55 -3.97
C ALA A 78 -3.03 -4.47 -5.07
N ARG A 79 -3.42 -3.26 -4.71
CA ARG A 79 -3.27 -2.05 -5.51
C ARG A 79 -1.99 -1.35 -5.09
N ILE A 80 -1.04 -1.26 -6.01
CA ILE A 80 0.33 -0.79 -5.76
C ILE A 80 0.48 0.56 -6.44
N THR A 81 0.65 1.61 -5.67
CA THR A 81 0.98 2.95 -6.17
C THR A 81 2.45 3.29 -5.93
N ALA A 82 2.88 4.47 -6.31
CA ALA A 82 4.24 4.93 -6.00
C ALA A 82 4.51 5.05 -4.48
N ARG A 83 3.48 5.29 -3.67
CA ARG A 83 3.62 5.60 -2.23
C ARG A 83 2.86 4.65 -1.30
N THR A 84 1.85 3.95 -1.80
CA THR A 84 0.94 3.16 -0.96
C THR A 84 0.72 1.77 -1.53
N ILE A 85 0.47 0.83 -0.62
CA ILE A 85 -0.01 -0.52 -0.90
C ILE A 85 -1.38 -0.63 -0.25
N GLU A 86 -2.41 -0.89 -1.04
CA GLU A 86 -3.76 -1.14 -0.55
C GLU A 86 -4.16 -2.58 -0.87
N VAL A 87 -4.68 -3.30 0.10
CA VAL A 87 -5.10 -4.70 -0.08
C VAL A 87 -6.61 -4.80 -0.03
N PHE A 88 -7.16 -5.53 -1.00
CA PHE A 88 -8.59 -5.72 -1.19
C PHE A 88 -8.95 -7.20 -1.14
N HIS A 89 -10.02 -7.52 -0.43
CA HIS A 89 -10.64 -8.85 -0.42
C HIS A 89 -12.12 -8.70 -0.74
N SER A 90 -12.61 -9.48 -1.73
CA SER A 90 -14.02 -9.43 -2.17
C SER A 90 -14.50 -7.99 -2.47
N GLY A 91 -13.67 -7.18 -3.13
CA GLY A 91 -13.97 -5.79 -3.49
C GLY A 91 -13.89 -4.76 -2.35
N LYS A 92 -13.62 -5.18 -1.11
CA LYS A 92 -13.47 -4.29 0.05
C LYS A 92 -12.00 -4.10 0.39
N ARG A 93 -11.58 -2.87 0.68
CA ARG A 93 -10.22 -2.59 1.18
C ARG A 93 -10.10 -3.09 2.62
N VAL A 94 -9.16 -4.02 2.85
CA VAL A 94 -8.93 -4.68 4.15
C VAL A 94 -7.66 -4.20 4.84
N ALA A 95 -6.71 -3.64 4.09
CA ALA A 95 -5.50 -3.06 4.64
C ALA A 95 -4.96 -1.93 3.74
N ALA A 96 -4.23 -1.00 4.32
CA ALA A 96 -3.48 0.04 3.62
C ALA A 96 -2.15 0.29 4.35
N HIS A 97 -1.06 0.39 3.57
CA HIS A 97 0.29 0.59 4.08
C HIS A 97 1.03 1.63 3.26
N VAL A 98 1.99 2.29 3.86
CA VAL A 98 2.99 3.05 3.12
C VAL A 98 3.92 2.06 2.42
N ARG A 99 4.17 2.27 1.12
CA ARG A 99 5.08 1.41 0.36
C ARG A 99 6.51 1.53 0.91
N SER A 100 7.12 0.41 1.21
CA SER A 100 8.50 0.32 1.68
C SER A 100 9.41 -0.22 0.59
N SER A 101 10.62 0.33 0.49
CA SER A 101 11.70 -0.20 -0.37
C SER A 101 12.61 -1.20 0.36
N SER A 102 12.33 -1.50 1.63
CA SER A 102 13.14 -2.43 2.43
C SER A 102 12.86 -3.87 2.05
N ASN A 103 13.86 -4.56 1.47
CA ASN A 103 13.72 -5.97 1.12
C ASN A 103 13.64 -6.88 2.35
N ARG A 104 12.78 -7.91 2.28
CA ARG A 104 12.62 -8.98 3.28
C ARG A 104 12.32 -8.51 4.70
N LYS A 105 11.71 -7.33 4.83
CA LYS A 105 11.22 -6.79 6.11
C LYS A 105 9.71 -6.86 6.16
N HIS A 106 9.16 -6.77 7.36
CA HIS A 106 7.73 -6.80 7.62
C HIS A 106 7.24 -5.42 8.05
N THR A 107 6.10 -5.01 7.50
CA THR A 107 5.29 -3.90 8.01
C THR A 107 4.03 -4.49 8.58
N THR A 108 3.96 -4.58 9.90
CA THR A 108 2.88 -5.24 10.63
C THR A 108 2.05 -4.23 11.40
N VAL A 109 0.75 -4.25 11.15
CA VAL A 109 -0.25 -3.48 11.89
C VAL A 109 -0.78 -4.37 13.01
N ARG A 110 -0.84 -3.86 14.23
CA ARG A 110 -1.19 -4.62 15.44
C ARG A 110 -2.58 -5.24 15.36
N GLU A 111 -3.54 -4.50 14.82
CA GLU A 111 -4.93 -4.91 14.67
C GLU A 111 -5.09 -6.09 13.70
N HIS A 112 -4.11 -6.34 12.84
CA HIS A 112 -4.10 -7.49 11.95
C HIS A 112 -3.70 -8.80 12.63
N MET A 113 -3.02 -8.71 13.77
CA MET A 113 -2.55 -9.87 14.52
C MET A 113 -3.70 -10.58 15.27
N PRO A 114 -3.68 -11.92 15.40
CA PRO A 114 -4.54 -12.62 16.35
C PRO A 114 -4.23 -12.20 17.79
N SER A 115 -5.21 -12.27 18.67
CA SER A 115 -5.08 -11.83 20.07
C SER A 115 -3.95 -12.51 20.85
N SER A 116 -3.62 -13.76 20.51
CA SER A 116 -2.47 -14.48 21.06
C SER A 116 -1.15 -13.82 20.70
N HIS A 117 -0.97 -13.42 19.42
CA HIS A 117 0.24 -12.74 18.96
C HIS A 117 0.34 -11.32 19.51
N GLN A 118 -0.79 -10.60 19.62
CA GLN A 118 -0.81 -9.29 20.26
C GLN A 118 -0.33 -9.36 21.71
N ARG A 119 -0.79 -10.35 22.46
CA ARG A 119 -0.32 -10.59 23.84
C ARG A 119 1.17 -10.90 23.90
N TYR A 120 1.68 -11.68 22.95
CA TYR A 120 3.11 -11.99 22.86
C TYR A 120 3.96 -10.75 22.54
N ALA A 121 3.49 -9.90 21.62
CA ALA A 121 4.16 -8.65 21.26
C ALA A 121 4.23 -7.65 22.44
N ASP A 122 3.33 -7.77 23.42
CA ASP A 122 3.33 -6.97 24.63
C ASP A 122 4.37 -7.43 25.70
N TRP A 123 5.01 -8.57 25.48
CA TRP A 123 6.03 -9.11 26.38
C TRP A 123 7.38 -8.47 26.10
N THR A 124 7.52 -7.23 26.54
CA THR A 124 8.80 -6.52 26.47
C THR A 124 9.67 -6.79 27.71
N PRO A 125 11.00 -6.67 27.62
CA PRO A 125 11.89 -6.77 28.78
C PRO A 125 11.46 -5.89 29.96
N GLU A 126 10.98 -4.67 29.69
CA GLU A 126 10.51 -3.72 30.69
C GLU A 126 9.24 -4.22 31.39
N ARG A 127 8.31 -4.82 30.62
CA ARG A 127 7.11 -5.44 31.19
C ARG A 127 7.43 -6.64 32.06
N LEU A 128 8.36 -7.49 31.60
CA LEU A 128 8.84 -8.63 32.37
C LEU A 128 9.46 -8.19 33.70
N ARG A 129 10.35 -7.19 33.68
CA ARG A 129 10.94 -6.60 34.88
C ARG A 129 9.89 -6.07 35.85
N ARG A 130 8.94 -5.31 35.34
CA ARG A 130 7.85 -4.74 36.15
C ARG A 130 6.99 -5.81 36.80
N GLN A 131 6.61 -6.86 36.04
CA GLN A 131 5.83 -7.96 36.56
C GLN A 131 6.61 -8.79 37.58
N ALA A 132 7.89 -9.06 37.33
CA ALA A 132 8.76 -9.77 38.26
C ALA A 132 8.92 -9.00 39.59
N GLY A 133 9.06 -7.67 39.52
CA GLY A 133 9.09 -6.80 40.70
C GLY A 133 7.80 -6.86 41.53
N ALA A 134 6.64 -6.96 40.87
CA ALA A 134 5.35 -7.09 41.57
C ALA A 134 5.17 -8.45 42.27
N ILE A 135 5.83 -9.51 41.78
CA ILE A 135 5.82 -10.84 42.44
C ILE A 135 6.75 -10.84 43.64
N GLY A 136 7.93 -10.29 43.53
CA GLY A 136 8.87 -10.18 44.63
C GLY A 136 10.34 -10.03 44.22
N ARG A 137 11.17 -9.62 45.20
CA ARG A 137 12.59 -9.29 44.95
C ARG A 137 13.43 -10.41 44.33
N HIS A 138 13.14 -11.66 44.69
CA HIS A 138 13.90 -12.81 44.19
C HIS A 138 13.54 -13.12 42.73
N THR A 139 12.26 -12.97 42.36
CA THR A 139 11.80 -13.10 40.96
C THR A 139 12.37 -11.98 40.09
N ALA A 140 12.41 -10.75 40.62
CA ALA A 140 13.04 -9.63 39.91
C ALA A 140 14.53 -9.90 39.65
N ALA A 141 15.28 -10.36 40.65
CA ALA A 141 16.70 -10.69 40.49
C ALA A 141 16.93 -11.81 39.44
N LEU A 142 16.10 -12.86 39.45
CA LEU A 142 16.17 -13.94 38.48
C LEU A 142 15.93 -13.43 37.04
N VAL A 143 14.88 -12.62 36.85
CA VAL A 143 14.56 -12.04 35.52
C VAL A 143 15.67 -11.14 35.03
N GLU A 144 16.33 -10.35 35.89
CA GLU A 144 17.50 -9.54 35.48
C GLU A 144 18.68 -10.40 35.02
N ILE A 145 18.89 -11.58 35.62
CA ILE A 145 19.93 -12.52 35.19
C ILE A 145 19.62 -13.11 33.81
N ILE A 146 18.33 -13.43 33.57
CA ILE A 146 17.87 -14.06 32.30
C ILE A 146 17.88 -13.05 31.14
N LEU A 147 17.63 -11.78 31.41
CA LEU A 147 17.53 -10.73 30.38
C LEU A 147 18.87 -10.05 30.07
N ARG A 148 19.97 -10.45 30.68
CA ARG A 148 21.34 -10.03 30.35
C ARG A 148 21.86 -10.75 29.10
#